data_f2544cebd1de9ebd9f9839ed519df301
#
_entry.id   f2544cebd1de9ebd9f9839ed519df301
#
_cell.length_a   1.000
_cell.length_b   1.000
_cell.length_c   1.000
_cell.angle_alpha   90.00
_cell.angle_beta   90.00
_cell.angle_gamma   90.00
#
_symmetry.space_group_name_H-M   'P 1'
#
loop_
_entity.id
_entity.type
_entity.pdbx_description
1 polymer ?
#
loop_
_entity_poly.entity_id
_entity_poly.type
_entity_poly.pdbx_seq_one_letter_code
_entity_poly.pdbx_strand_id
1 'polypeptide(L)'
;MKKFKFVLKCIVALLPVIAVVLYTALFPFGYMDIEYPSWKYTKEMTKKASADTIILGDSRAMADLVPKEFDFKTINLAVGGATSIEMYYTLNSYIKNNGCPENIIVMFAPFHYSIIDNFWTRTAYFNYLSASDMSELFSYAKACNSEALIKKGYKDDLLSYRLRFPDKYLPALINSELIGRYSENSEEYNKISADSGYGEFGTAKGCSDLNYETGYEQMHRTGDALLLDVYLNKLLCLIEENNINAVLAIPPMNESSYNNLKPSYKDDFYSYLKNIKSSHPGISVETKIPVYDDKYFGDSSHLNNEGALLFTKDYIENH
;
A
#
# COMPACT_ATOMS: atom_id res chain seq x y z
N MET A 1 4.57 -55.83 -10.68
CA MET A 1 3.71 -55.51 -9.50
C MET A 1 4.47 -54.89 -8.33
N LYS A 2 5.60 -55.42 -7.84
CA LYS A 2 6.31 -54.85 -6.66
C LYS A 2 6.79 -53.39 -6.88
N LYS A 3 7.38 -53.06 -8.05
CA LYS A 3 7.83 -51.71 -8.43
C LYS A 3 6.67 -50.70 -8.46
N PHE A 4 5.53 -51.07 -9.01
CA PHE A 4 4.34 -50.20 -9.07
C PHE A 4 3.79 -49.89 -7.67
N LYS A 5 3.70 -50.91 -6.79
CA LYS A 5 3.29 -50.70 -5.39
C LYS A 5 4.24 -49.82 -4.61
N PHE A 6 5.54 -49.87 -4.91
CA PHE A 6 6.53 -49.02 -4.29
C PHE A 6 6.37 -47.55 -4.74
N VAL A 7 6.25 -47.34 -6.06
CA VAL A 7 6.00 -45.99 -6.60
C VAL A 7 4.72 -45.36 -6.02
N LEU A 8 3.63 -46.18 -5.95
CA LEU A 8 2.38 -45.70 -5.36
C LEU A 8 2.53 -45.31 -3.90
N LYS A 9 3.31 -46.05 -3.09
CA LYS A 9 3.61 -45.70 -1.70
C LYS A 9 4.42 -44.38 -1.60
N CYS A 10 5.37 -44.17 -2.49
CA CYS A 10 6.14 -42.92 -2.55
C CYS A 10 5.23 -41.73 -2.90
N ILE A 11 4.32 -41.87 -3.85
CA ILE A 11 3.34 -40.84 -4.21
C ILE A 11 2.45 -40.52 -3.02
N VAL A 12 1.91 -41.54 -2.33
CA VAL A 12 1.06 -41.35 -1.16
C VAL A 12 1.83 -40.65 -0.02
N ALA A 13 3.09 -41.01 0.19
CA ALA A 13 3.92 -40.35 1.20
C ALA A 13 4.23 -38.88 0.87
N LEU A 14 4.23 -38.49 -0.41
CA LEU A 14 4.45 -37.10 -0.86
C LEU A 14 3.18 -36.26 -0.82
N LEU A 15 1.98 -36.85 -0.76
CA LEU A 15 0.72 -36.11 -0.76
C LEU A 15 0.62 -35.03 0.33
N PRO A 16 1.04 -35.26 1.58
CA PRO A 16 1.04 -34.21 2.61
C PRO A 16 1.92 -33.04 2.26
N VAL A 17 3.10 -33.30 1.72
CA VAL A 17 4.05 -32.27 1.30
C VAL A 17 3.47 -31.44 0.15
N ILE A 18 2.91 -32.12 -0.87
CA ILE A 18 2.24 -31.48 -2.00
C ILE A 18 1.06 -30.64 -1.50
N ALA A 19 0.25 -31.14 -0.57
CA ALA A 19 -0.89 -30.42 0.01
C ALA A 19 -0.44 -29.15 0.72
N VAL A 20 0.63 -29.20 1.52
CA VAL A 20 1.20 -28.02 2.20
C VAL A 20 1.71 -27.00 1.17
N VAL A 21 2.47 -27.45 0.16
CA VAL A 21 2.97 -26.56 -0.89
C VAL A 21 1.84 -25.89 -1.66
N LEU A 22 0.81 -26.65 -2.04
CA LEU A 22 -0.36 -26.11 -2.73
C LEU A 22 -1.15 -25.15 -1.83
N TYR A 23 -1.34 -25.50 -0.57
CA TYR A 23 -2.01 -24.62 0.40
C TYR A 23 -1.26 -23.28 0.52
N THR A 24 0.06 -23.31 0.72
CA THR A 24 0.87 -22.09 0.85
C THR A 24 0.97 -21.30 -0.46
N ALA A 25 0.83 -21.95 -1.61
CA ALA A 25 0.77 -21.27 -2.90
C ALA A 25 -0.56 -20.53 -3.12
N LEU A 26 -1.65 -21.08 -2.60
CA LEU A 26 -3.02 -20.52 -2.78
C LEU A 26 -3.41 -19.55 -1.69
N PHE A 27 -2.97 -19.81 -0.46
CA PHE A 27 -3.32 -19.00 0.71
C PHE A 27 -2.07 -18.40 1.35
N PRO A 28 -1.99 -17.09 1.53
CA PRO A 28 -0.87 -16.47 2.21
C PRO A 28 -0.85 -16.90 3.68
N PHE A 29 0.33 -17.25 4.19
CA PHE A 29 0.55 -17.36 5.65
C PHE A 29 0.72 -15.95 6.24
N GLY A 30 -0.33 -15.16 6.13
CA GLY A 30 -0.30 -13.77 6.50
C GLY A 30 0.08 -13.52 7.95
N TYR A 31 -0.22 -14.46 8.85
CA TYR A 31 0.20 -14.36 10.25
C TYR A 31 1.72 -14.43 10.48
N MET A 32 2.51 -14.72 9.45
CA MET A 32 3.98 -14.70 9.49
C MET A 32 4.58 -13.34 9.16
N ASP A 33 3.79 -12.43 8.61
CA ASP A 33 4.27 -11.13 8.13
C ASP A 33 3.69 -10.00 8.98
N ILE A 34 4.54 -9.08 9.40
CA ILE A 34 4.18 -7.93 10.25
C ILE A 34 3.20 -6.98 9.56
N GLU A 35 3.22 -6.90 8.24
CA GLU A 35 2.37 -6.01 7.45
C GLU A 35 0.97 -6.59 7.20
N TYR A 36 0.79 -7.89 7.40
CA TYR A 36 -0.47 -8.58 7.10
C TYR A 36 -1.70 -8.00 7.78
N PRO A 37 -1.64 -7.57 9.06
CA PRO A 37 -2.83 -7.02 9.75
C PRO A 37 -3.47 -5.85 9.02
N SER A 38 -2.69 -4.89 8.54
CA SER A 38 -3.19 -3.72 7.81
C SER A 38 -3.80 -4.09 6.46
N TRP A 39 -3.12 -4.94 5.68
CA TRP A 39 -3.62 -5.44 4.40
C TRP A 39 -4.91 -6.26 4.54
N LYS A 40 -5.00 -7.07 5.59
CA LYS A 40 -6.21 -7.82 5.94
C LYS A 40 -7.35 -6.87 6.30
N TYR A 41 -7.09 -5.90 7.18
CA TYR A 41 -8.07 -4.90 7.59
C TYR A 41 -8.67 -4.19 6.38
N THR A 42 -7.84 -3.58 5.54
CA THR A 42 -8.29 -2.85 4.35
C THR A 42 -9.11 -3.74 3.43
N LYS A 43 -8.63 -4.96 3.12
CA LYS A 43 -9.38 -5.91 2.28
C LYS A 43 -10.74 -6.30 2.85
N GLU A 44 -10.87 -6.40 4.17
CA GLU A 44 -12.14 -6.70 4.81
C GLU A 44 -13.07 -5.48 4.83
N MET A 45 -12.54 -4.29 5.11
CA MET A 45 -13.33 -3.06 5.18
C MET A 45 -13.91 -2.65 3.82
N THR A 46 -13.23 -2.95 2.70
CA THR A 46 -13.82 -2.74 1.36
C THR A 46 -15.11 -3.55 1.13
N LYS A 47 -15.44 -4.51 1.99
CA LYS A 47 -16.63 -5.37 1.84
C LYS A 47 -17.73 -5.12 2.85
N LYS A 48 -17.41 -4.52 3.99
CA LYS A 48 -18.34 -4.46 5.14
C LYS A 48 -18.38 -3.13 5.88
N ALA A 49 -17.58 -2.15 5.46
CA ALA A 49 -17.55 -0.86 6.13
C ALA A 49 -18.35 0.17 5.32
N SER A 50 -19.13 0.99 6.04
CA SER A 50 -19.71 2.23 5.51
C SER A 50 -19.09 3.40 6.25
N ALA A 51 -18.59 4.40 5.54
CA ALA A 51 -17.99 5.60 6.09
C ALA A 51 -18.36 6.80 5.21
N ASP A 52 -18.39 7.98 5.81
CA ASP A 52 -18.63 9.23 5.10
C ASP A 52 -17.35 9.67 4.37
N THR A 53 -16.21 9.44 5.00
CA THR A 53 -14.89 9.76 4.45
C THR A 53 -13.99 8.52 4.44
N ILE A 54 -13.29 8.27 3.35
CA ILE A 54 -12.27 7.24 3.27
C ILE A 54 -10.90 7.85 2.93
N ILE A 55 -9.86 7.32 3.57
CA ILE A 55 -8.47 7.67 3.30
C ILE A 55 -7.84 6.53 2.50
N LEU A 56 -7.22 6.86 1.38
CA LEU A 56 -6.53 5.94 0.48
C LEU A 56 -5.07 6.37 0.34
N GLY A 57 -4.15 5.42 0.31
CA GLY A 57 -2.74 5.75 0.13
C GLY A 57 -1.80 4.67 0.60
N ASP A 58 -0.58 5.07 0.87
CA ASP A 58 0.50 4.23 1.36
C ASP A 58 0.66 4.29 2.90
N SER A 59 1.83 3.89 3.42
CA SER A 59 2.11 3.91 4.85
C SER A 59 2.05 5.30 5.48
N ARG A 60 2.32 6.37 4.71
CA ARG A 60 2.22 7.74 5.24
C ARG A 60 0.76 8.14 5.42
N ALA A 61 -0.11 7.83 4.45
CA ALA A 61 -1.53 8.03 4.63
C ALA A 61 -2.08 7.23 5.82
N MET A 62 -1.56 6.01 6.04
CA MET A 62 -1.95 5.16 7.14
C MET A 62 -1.51 5.73 8.50
N ALA A 63 -0.32 6.31 8.58
CA ALA A 63 0.31 6.79 9.81
C ALA A 63 0.06 8.27 10.12
N ASP A 64 -0.11 9.10 9.08
CA ASP A 64 -0.07 10.56 9.24
C ASP A 64 -1.48 11.18 9.38
N LEU A 65 -2.54 10.45 9.00
CA LEU A 65 -3.92 10.89 9.16
C LEU A 65 -4.66 10.03 10.18
N VAL A 66 -5.15 10.66 11.24
CA VAL A 66 -5.83 10.01 12.37
C VAL A 66 -7.34 10.08 12.17
N PRO A 67 -8.04 8.97 11.80
CA PRO A 67 -9.47 9.00 11.46
C PRO A 67 -10.37 9.51 12.59
N LYS A 68 -9.99 9.30 13.85
CA LYS A 68 -10.77 9.71 15.02
C LYS A 68 -10.82 11.24 15.25
N GLU A 69 -9.93 11.99 14.62
CA GLU A 69 -9.90 13.45 14.72
C GLU A 69 -10.87 14.13 13.76
N PHE A 70 -11.43 13.40 12.78
CA PHE A 70 -12.41 13.92 11.86
C PHE A 70 -13.82 13.94 12.49
N ASP A 71 -14.59 14.97 12.22
CA ASP A 71 -15.97 15.11 12.71
C ASP A 71 -16.95 14.10 12.07
N PHE A 72 -16.54 13.53 10.93
CA PHE A 72 -17.32 12.55 10.17
C PHE A 72 -16.79 11.14 10.39
N LYS A 73 -17.65 10.15 10.15
CA LYS A 73 -17.22 8.75 10.21
C LYS A 73 -16.17 8.48 9.14
N THR A 74 -14.92 8.48 9.56
CA THR A 74 -13.76 8.31 8.70
C THR A 74 -13.12 6.94 8.93
N ILE A 75 -12.73 6.28 7.84
CA ILE A 75 -11.90 5.07 7.89
C ILE A 75 -10.68 5.24 7.01
N ASN A 76 -9.55 4.71 7.48
CA ASN A 76 -8.31 4.70 6.75
C ASN A 76 -8.11 3.33 6.09
N LEU A 77 -8.10 3.30 4.76
CA LEU A 77 -7.88 2.10 3.94
C LEU A 77 -6.49 2.09 3.29
N ALA A 78 -5.62 3.01 3.67
CA ALA A 78 -4.24 3.03 3.24
C ALA A 78 -3.46 1.85 3.82
N VAL A 79 -2.46 1.37 3.08
CA VAL A 79 -1.62 0.25 3.51
C VAL A 79 -0.17 0.47 3.12
N GLY A 80 0.75 0.00 3.94
CA GLY A 80 2.18 0.18 3.71
C GLY A 80 2.67 -0.31 2.35
N GLY A 81 3.34 0.56 1.59
CA GLY A 81 3.89 0.26 0.27
C GLY A 81 2.87 0.16 -0.86
N ALA A 82 1.62 0.60 -0.63
CA ALA A 82 0.63 0.69 -1.69
C ALA A 82 0.92 1.86 -2.63
N THR A 83 0.41 1.72 -3.84
CA THR A 83 0.47 2.73 -4.89
C THR A 83 -0.92 3.03 -5.45
N SER A 84 -1.01 3.83 -6.48
CA SER A 84 -2.25 4.06 -7.21
C SER A 84 -2.90 2.76 -7.73
N ILE A 85 -2.11 1.72 -7.96
CA ILE A 85 -2.59 0.41 -8.41
C ILE A 85 -3.52 -0.19 -7.35
N GLU A 86 -3.02 -0.39 -6.13
CA GLU A 86 -3.77 -1.00 -5.05
C GLU A 86 -4.98 -0.16 -4.67
N MET A 87 -4.82 1.17 -4.63
CA MET A 87 -5.88 2.08 -4.21
C MET A 87 -7.01 2.19 -5.23
N TYR A 88 -6.74 2.06 -6.53
CA TYR A 88 -7.79 1.94 -7.54
C TYR A 88 -8.68 0.72 -7.28
N TYR A 89 -8.08 -0.46 -7.06
CA TYR A 89 -8.86 -1.67 -6.79
C TYR A 89 -9.54 -1.64 -5.43
N THR A 90 -8.94 -0.99 -4.44
CA THR A 90 -9.53 -0.75 -3.13
C THR A 90 -10.80 0.07 -3.25
N LEU A 91 -10.74 1.22 -3.92
CA LEU A 91 -11.89 2.09 -4.12
C LEU A 91 -12.99 1.40 -4.94
N ASN A 92 -12.62 0.76 -6.05
CA ASN A 92 -13.57 0.03 -6.89
C ASN A 92 -14.29 -1.08 -6.11
N SER A 93 -13.57 -1.82 -5.26
CA SER A 93 -14.17 -2.82 -4.39
C SER A 93 -15.05 -2.19 -3.32
N TYR A 94 -14.63 -1.07 -2.73
CA TYR A 94 -15.42 -0.35 -1.72
C TYR A 94 -16.75 0.13 -2.30
N ILE A 95 -16.73 0.86 -3.41
CA ILE A 95 -17.95 1.39 -4.07
C ILE A 95 -18.91 0.25 -4.45
N LYS A 96 -18.39 -0.83 -4.98
CA LYS A 96 -19.18 -2.01 -5.37
C LYS A 96 -19.97 -2.63 -4.23
N ASN A 97 -19.41 -2.64 -3.02
CA ASN A 97 -19.97 -3.35 -1.87
C ASN A 97 -20.71 -2.44 -0.90
N ASN A 98 -20.34 -1.17 -0.80
CA ASN A 98 -20.83 -0.26 0.24
C ASN A 98 -21.48 1.01 -0.32
N GLY A 99 -21.42 1.25 -1.63
CA GLY A 99 -21.78 2.53 -2.22
C GLY A 99 -20.66 3.56 -2.17
N CYS A 100 -20.94 4.75 -2.67
CA CYS A 100 -19.95 5.83 -2.71
C CYS A 100 -19.83 6.51 -1.33
N PRO A 101 -18.62 6.78 -0.84
CA PRO A 101 -18.43 7.70 0.28
C PRO A 101 -18.72 9.15 -0.17
N GLU A 102 -18.92 10.06 0.76
CA GLU A 102 -19.07 11.48 0.44
C GLU A 102 -17.73 12.13 0.09
N ASN A 103 -16.67 11.73 0.82
CA ASN A 103 -15.36 12.32 0.69
C ASN A 103 -14.26 11.26 0.57
N ILE A 104 -13.21 11.58 -0.17
CA ILE A 104 -12.01 10.75 -0.31
C ILE A 104 -10.76 11.62 -0.12
N ILE A 105 -9.83 11.15 0.69
CA ILE A 105 -8.47 11.66 0.77
C ILE A 105 -7.54 10.64 0.13
N VAL A 106 -6.84 11.03 -0.93
CA VAL A 106 -5.81 10.21 -1.57
C VAL A 106 -4.44 10.79 -1.24
N MET A 107 -3.54 10.01 -0.65
CA MET A 107 -2.24 10.50 -0.23
C MET A 107 -1.15 9.44 -0.42
N PHE A 108 -0.14 9.77 -1.24
CA PHE A 108 1.01 8.90 -1.50
C PHE A 108 2.31 9.66 -1.27
N ALA A 109 3.32 8.95 -0.78
CA ALA A 109 4.68 9.45 -0.77
C ALA A 109 5.11 9.87 -2.19
N PRO A 110 5.83 10.99 -2.37
CA PRO A 110 6.18 11.49 -3.69
C PRO A 110 6.89 10.48 -4.60
N PHE A 111 7.68 9.56 -4.04
CA PHE A 111 8.36 8.52 -4.83
C PHE A 111 7.41 7.44 -5.37
N HIS A 112 6.26 7.20 -4.73
CA HIS A 112 5.25 6.23 -5.18
C HIS A 112 4.49 6.67 -6.45
N TYR A 113 4.76 7.87 -6.95
CA TYR A 113 4.34 8.27 -8.29
C TYR A 113 5.31 7.79 -9.40
N SER A 114 6.43 7.16 -9.04
CA SER A 114 7.48 6.74 -9.99
C SER A 114 7.98 5.32 -9.77
N ILE A 115 7.83 4.74 -8.58
CA ILE A 115 8.44 3.48 -8.17
C ILE A 115 7.38 2.50 -7.66
N ILE A 116 7.49 1.25 -8.11
CA ILE A 116 6.73 0.10 -7.60
C ILE A 116 7.72 -0.83 -6.91
N ASP A 117 7.79 -0.79 -5.58
CA ASP A 117 8.79 -1.52 -4.81
C ASP A 117 8.25 -2.75 -4.07
N ASN A 118 6.99 -2.72 -3.65
CA ASN A 118 6.41 -3.73 -2.75
C ASN A 118 5.36 -4.65 -3.38
N PHE A 119 5.16 -4.60 -4.70
CA PHE A 119 4.12 -5.37 -5.36
C PHE A 119 4.19 -6.88 -5.07
N TRP A 120 5.36 -7.48 -5.26
CA TRP A 120 5.53 -8.93 -5.07
C TRP A 120 5.54 -9.35 -3.61
N THR A 121 6.11 -8.52 -2.74
CA THR A 121 6.28 -8.81 -1.31
C THR A 121 5.02 -8.55 -0.49
N ARG A 122 4.08 -7.78 -1.02
CA ARG A 122 2.84 -7.40 -0.32
C ARG A 122 1.61 -7.69 -1.18
N THR A 123 1.36 -6.97 -2.25
CA THR A 123 0.14 -7.09 -3.07
C THR A 123 -0.09 -8.51 -3.58
N ALA A 124 0.92 -9.10 -4.23
CA ALA A 124 0.86 -10.48 -4.70
C ALA A 124 0.94 -11.49 -3.54
N TYR A 125 1.77 -11.21 -2.53
CA TYR A 125 1.97 -12.07 -1.38
C TYR A 125 0.70 -12.28 -0.56
N PHE A 126 -0.03 -11.21 -0.29
CA PHE A 126 -1.27 -11.27 0.48
C PHE A 126 -2.50 -11.64 -0.37
N ASN A 127 -2.32 -11.98 -1.65
CA ASN A 127 -3.43 -12.19 -2.59
C ASN A 127 -4.45 -11.03 -2.55
N TYR A 128 -3.94 -9.81 -2.57
CA TYR A 128 -4.78 -8.63 -2.41
C TYR A 128 -5.73 -8.48 -3.58
N LEU A 129 -5.22 -8.59 -4.80
CA LEU A 129 -5.97 -8.49 -6.04
C LEU A 129 -6.60 -9.83 -6.44
N SER A 130 -7.76 -9.78 -7.08
CA SER A 130 -8.38 -10.96 -7.68
C SER A 130 -7.61 -11.43 -8.92
N ALA A 131 -7.91 -12.64 -9.40
CA ALA A 131 -7.28 -13.15 -10.62
C ALA A 131 -7.63 -12.31 -11.87
N SER A 132 -8.83 -11.74 -11.93
CA SER A 132 -9.24 -10.82 -13.01
C SER A 132 -8.49 -9.50 -12.93
N ASP A 133 -8.36 -8.92 -11.73
CA ASP A 133 -7.64 -7.67 -11.51
C ASP A 133 -6.15 -7.83 -11.86
N MET A 134 -5.56 -8.95 -11.46
CA MET A 134 -4.18 -9.30 -11.83
C MET A 134 -4.02 -9.41 -13.35
N SER A 135 -4.95 -10.05 -14.05
CA SER A 135 -4.89 -10.18 -15.50
C SER A 135 -4.99 -8.82 -16.20
N GLU A 136 -5.87 -7.96 -15.75
CA GLU A 136 -6.00 -6.58 -16.23
C GLU A 136 -4.71 -5.79 -15.99
N LEU A 137 -4.24 -5.78 -14.74
CA LEU A 137 -3.00 -5.08 -14.35
C LEU A 137 -1.82 -5.48 -15.22
N PHE A 138 -1.62 -6.77 -15.43
CA PHE A 138 -0.50 -7.27 -16.26
C PHE A 138 -0.64 -6.94 -17.74
N SER A 139 -1.86 -6.75 -18.25
CA SER A 139 -2.07 -6.23 -19.60
C SER A 139 -1.55 -4.78 -19.71
N TYR A 140 -1.88 -3.92 -18.75
CA TYR A 140 -1.36 -2.55 -18.70
C TYR A 140 0.15 -2.51 -18.42
N ALA A 141 0.64 -3.34 -17.50
CA ALA A 141 2.07 -3.44 -17.19
C ALA A 141 2.89 -3.79 -18.43
N LYS A 142 2.38 -4.69 -19.27
CA LYS A 142 3.00 -5.03 -20.56
C LYS A 142 2.98 -3.86 -21.54
N ALA A 143 1.87 -3.15 -21.63
CA ALA A 143 1.75 -1.97 -22.52
C ALA A 143 2.68 -0.82 -22.09
N CYS A 144 2.88 -0.63 -20.80
CA CYS A 144 3.77 0.39 -20.24
C CYS A 144 5.24 -0.05 -20.17
N ASN A 145 5.57 -1.31 -20.43
CA ASN A 145 6.89 -1.90 -20.22
C ASN A 145 7.36 -1.78 -18.74
N SER A 146 6.46 -2.07 -17.79
CA SER A 146 6.79 -2.05 -16.36
C SER A 146 7.82 -3.12 -16.02
N GLU A 147 9.00 -2.73 -15.58
CA GLU A 147 10.05 -3.67 -15.21
C GLU A 147 9.73 -4.40 -13.89
N ALA A 148 9.10 -3.72 -12.95
CA ALA A 148 8.72 -4.30 -11.67
C ALA A 148 7.75 -5.48 -11.82
N LEU A 149 6.87 -5.44 -12.82
CA LEU A 149 5.82 -6.46 -12.99
C LEU A 149 6.10 -7.48 -14.08
N ILE A 150 6.82 -7.15 -15.16
CA ILE A 150 6.89 -8.01 -16.35
C ILE A 150 8.28 -8.57 -16.69
N LYS A 151 9.27 -8.38 -15.83
CA LYS A 151 10.68 -8.75 -16.09
C LYS A 151 10.89 -10.19 -16.55
N LYS A 152 10.03 -11.12 -16.07
CA LYS A 152 10.07 -12.56 -16.46
C LYS A 152 8.78 -13.06 -17.11
N GLY A 153 7.75 -12.23 -17.18
CA GLY A 153 6.40 -12.61 -17.52
C GLY A 153 5.61 -13.05 -16.29
N TYR A 154 4.51 -12.35 -16.02
CA TYR A 154 3.80 -12.44 -14.75
C TYR A 154 3.38 -13.85 -14.31
N LYS A 155 3.07 -14.76 -15.26
CA LYS A 155 2.67 -16.13 -14.92
C LYS A 155 3.80 -16.91 -14.28
N ASP A 156 5.00 -16.74 -14.83
CA ASP A 156 6.21 -17.42 -14.34
C ASP A 156 6.66 -16.80 -13.01
N ASP A 157 6.58 -15.48 -12.90
CA ASP A 157 6.92 -14.78 -11.67
C ASP A 157 5.92 -15.08 -10.56
N LEU A 158 4.61 -15.05 -10.85
CA LEU A 158 3.57 -15.38 -9.88
C LEU A 158 3.69 -16.85 -9.41
N LEU A 159 3.92 -17.79 -10.33
CA LEU A 159 4.12 -19.19 -10.00
C LEU A 159 5.39 -19.40 -9.18
N SER A 160 6.51 -18.84 -9.61
CA SER A 160 7.79 -18.91 -8.90
C SER A 160 7.65 -18.31 -7.50
N TYR A 161 7.02 -17.16 -7.39
CA TYR A 161 6.81 -16.48 -6.13
C TYR A 161 5.93 -17.29 -5.16
N ARG A 162 4.85 -17.91 -5.65
CA ARG A 162 3.97 -18.74 -4.82
C ARG A 162 4.60 -20.06 -4.40
N LEU A 163 5.49 -20.64 -5.20
CA LEU A 163 6.18 -21.89 -4.88
C LEU A 163 7.45 -21.72 -4.03
N ARG A 164 7.88 -20.48 -3.73
CA ARG A 164 9.06 -20.20 -2.90
C ARG A 164 8.81 -20.38 -1.40
N PHE A 165 8.17 -21.48 -1.04
CA PHE A 165 7.74 -21.74 0.33
C PHE A 165 8.84 -21.62 1.38
N PRO A 166 10.01 -22.27 1.27
CA PRO A 166 11.04 -22.16 2.30
C PRO A 166 11.63 -20.76 2.42
N ASP A 167 11.92 -20.11 1.30
CA ASP A 167 12.52 -18.77 1.26
C ASP A 167 11.54 -17.69 1.74
N LYS A 168 10.24 -17.97 1.63
CA LYS A 168 9.18 -17.03 1.91
C LYS A 168 8.80 -16.98 3.40
N TYR A 169 8.75 -18.14 4.05
CA TYR A 169 8.21 -18.26 5.41
C TYR A 169 9.25 -18.65 6.45
N LEU A 170 10.29 -19.36 6.07
CA LEU A 170 11.26 -19.90 7.00
C LEU A 170 11.99 -18.81 7.81
N PRO A 171 12.44 -17.67 7.20
CA PRO A 171 13.05 -16.61 7.97
C PRO A 171 12.12 -16.02 9.03
N ALA A 172 10.86 -15.75 8.67
CA ALA A 172 9.86 -15.20 9.60
C ALA A 172 9.54 -16.19 10.74
N LEU A 173 9.42 -17.48 10.41
CA LEU A 173 9.21 -18.53 11.40
C LEU A 173 10.40 -18.68 12.37
N ILE A 174 11.63 -18.63 11.87
CA ILE A 174 12.83 -18.69 12.71
C ILE A 174 12.91 -17.45 13.62
N ASN A 175 12.68 -16.27 13.08
CA ASN A 175 12.73 -15.01 13.84
C ASN A 175 11.67 -14.92 14.92
N SER A 176 10.58 -15.67 14.79
CA SER A 176 9.51 -15.80 15.78
C SER A 176 9.65 -17.04 16.66
N GLU A 177 10.88 -17.55 16.83
CA GLU A 177 11.19 -18.73 17.66
C GLU A 177 10.35 -19.98 17.28
N LEU A 178 10.01 -20.13 16.01
CA LEU A 178 9.18 -21.20 15.44
C LEU A 178 7.70 -21.17 15.86
N ILE A 179 7.24 -20.12 16.51
CA ILE A 179 5.86 -19.97 16.97
C ILE A 179 5.01 -19.23 15.91
N GLY A 180 5.64 -18.37 15.11
CA GLY A 180 4.95 -17.45 14.19
C GLY A 180 4.47 -16.20 14.92
N ARG A 181 3.80 -15.32 14.19
CA ARG A 181 3.33 -14.02 14.66
C ARG A 181 1.80 -13.98 14.83
N TYR A 182 1.18 -15.11 15.12
CA TYR A 182 -0.28 -15.17 15.15
C TYR A 182 -0.88 -14.28 16.23
N SER A 183 -0.30 -14.26 17.44
CA SER A 183 -0.78 -13.45 18.56
C SER A 183 -0.58 -11.98 18.28
N GLU A 184 0.65 -11.60 17.93
CA GLU A 184 1.04 -10.21 17.65
C GLU A 184 0.23 -9.62 16.48
N ASN A 185 0.07 -10.39 15.41
CA ASN A 185 -0.73 -9.93 14.27
C ASN A 185 -2.22 -9.85 14.58
N SER A 186 -2.72 -10.67 15.50
CA SER A 186 -4.10 -10.57 15.98
C SER A 186 -4.31 -9.33 16.85
N GLU A 187 -3.36 -9.02 17.72
CA GLU A 187 -3.37 -7.81 18.55
C GLU A 187 -3.25 -6.55 17.68
N GLU A 188 -2.34 -6.56 16.72
CA GLU A 188 -2.18 -5.44 15.79
C GLU A 188 -3.42 -5.22 14.91
N TYR A 189 -4.02 -6.29 14.40
CA TYR A 189 -5.29 -6.18 13.67
C TYR A 189 -6.40 -5.56 14.52
N ASN A 190 -6.50 -5.96 15.79
CA ASN A 190 -7.50 -5.40 16.71
C ASN A 190 -7.24 -3.92 16.98
N LYS A 191 -5.98 -3.51 17.14
CA LYS A 191 -5.57 -2.12 17.31
C LYS A 191 -5.94 -1.29 16.09
N ILE A 192 -5.50 -1.68 14.90
CA ILE A 192 -5.83 -1.02 13.63
C ILE A 192 -7.35 -0.92 13.46
N SER A 193 -8.08 -1.99 13.77
CA SER A 193 -9.55 -2.01 13.69
C SER A 193 -10.22 -1.06 14.68
N ALA A 194 -9.72 -0.98 15.91
CA ALA A 194 -10.22 -0.07 16.94
C ALA A 194 -9.96 1.39 16.57
N ASP A 195 -8.86 1.66 15.85
CA ASP A 195 -8.43 2.99 15.43
C ASP A 195 -8.84 3.33 13.98
N SER A 196 -9.88 2.63 13.46
CA SER A 196 -10.47 2.89 12.14
C SER A 196 -9.47 2.85 10.99
N GLY A 197 -8.44 2.00 11.08
CA GLY A 197 -7.42 1.83 10.06
C GLY A 197 -6.16 2.67 10.28
N TYR A 198 -6.09 3.48 11.33
CA TYR A 198 -4.86 4.19 11.69
C TYR A 198 -3.79 3.19 12.13
N GLY A 199 -2.60 3.36 11.62
CA GLY A 199 -1.44 2.56 11.99
C GLY A 199 -0.30 3.46 12.46
N GLU A 200 0.13 3.28 13.70
CA GLU A 200 1.28 3.99 14.23
C GLU A 200 2.57 3.49 13.61
N PHE A 201 3.32 4.40 13.01
CA PHE A 201 4.69 4.19 12.59
C PHE A 201 5.60 5.10 13.40
N GLY A 202 6.74 4.56 13.87
CA GLY A 202 7.72 5.38 14.53
C GLY A 202 7.18 6.08 15.78
N THR A 203 7.09 5.34 16.89
CA THR A 203 6.70 5.89 18.20
C THR A 203 7.86 6.60 18.91
N ALA A 204 9.08 6.53 18.36
CA ALA A 204 10.26 7.13 18.95
C ALA A 204 10.17 8.66 18.92
N LYS A 205 10.47 9.29 20.03
CA LYS A 205 10.66 10.74 20.12
C LYS A 205 11.99 11.11 19.46
N GLY A 206 11.92 11.61 18.26
CA GLY A 206 13.07 12.01 17.47
C GLY A 206 13.77 10.82 16.81
N CYS A 207 13.82 10.81 15.51
CA CYS A 207 14.57 9.84 14.74
C CYS A 207 16.02 10.32 14.59
N SER A 208 16.98 9.43 14.79
CA SER A 208 18.40 9.74 14.70
C SER A 208 18.93 9.80 13.27
N ASP A 209 18.12 9.41 12.27
CA ASP A 209 18.55 9.28 10.86
C ASP A 209 17.52 9.85 9.87
N LEU A 210 17.16 11.12 10.09
CA LEU A 210 16.19 11.84 9.25
C LEU A 210 16.78 12.36 7.94
N ASN A 211 18.09 12.27 7.76
CA ASN A 211 18.76 12.87 6.61
C ASN A 211 18.65 12.04 5.32
N TYR A 212 17.94 10.89 5.35
CA TYR A 212 17.99 9.97 4.23
C TYR A 212 16.62 9.41 3.85
N GLU A 213 16.00 10.04 2.85
CA GLU A 213 14.94 9.40 2.09
C GLU A 213 15.46 8.99 0.71
N THR A 214 15.21 7.73 0.33
CA THR A 214 15.58 7.19 -0.98
C THR A 214 14.45 7.38 -2.00
N GLY A 215 14.78 7.41 -3.28
CA GLY A 215 13.77 7.48 -4.35
C GLY A 215 13.45 8.89 -4.85
N TYR A 216 14.12 9.91 -4.32
CA TYR A 216 13.89 11.32 -4.68
C TYR A 216 14.98 11.92 -5.57
N GLU A 217 15.65 11.10 -6.36
CA GLU A 217 16.71 11.63 -7.23
C GLU A 217 16.14 12.27 -8.50
N GLN A 218 15.15 11.64 -9.11
CA GLN A 218 14.54 12.07 -10.36
C GLN A 218 13.15 11.46 -10.53
N MET A 219 12.21 12.24 -11.05
CA MET A 219 10.91 11.70 -11.46
C MET A 219 11.02 11.05 -12.84
N HIS A 220 10.95 9.73 -12.88
CA HIS A 220 10.92 8.98 -14.12
C HIS A 220 9.49 8.92 -14.69
N ARG A 221 9.36 8.97 -16.03
CA ARG A 221 8.08 8.89 -16.75
C ARG A 221 8.07 7.73 -17.75
N THR A 222 8.71 6.62 -17.41
CA THR A 222 8.80 5.41 -18.25
C THR A 222 8.53 4.17 -17.40
N GLY A 223 8.14 3.08 -18.06
CA GLY A 223 7.96 1.80 -17.39
C GLY A 223 6.98 1.84 -16.22
N ASP A 224 7.50 1.68 -15.01
CA ASP A 224 6.70 1.63 -13.79
C ASP A 224 5.96 2.95 -13.52
N ALA A 225 6.59 4.09 -13.75
CA ALA A 225 5.94 5.39 -13.58
C ALA A 225 4.76 5.59 -14.54
N LEU A 226 4.86 5.13 -15.79
CA LEU A 226 3.73 5.16 -16.73
C LEU A 226 2.58 4.27 -16.26
N LEU A 227 2.87 3.11 -15.71
CA LEU A 227 1.85 2.21 -15.16
C LEU A 227 1.15 2.86 -13.96
N LEU A 228 1.89 3.51 -13.08
CA LEU A 228 1.36 4.25 -11.94
C LEU A 228 0.48 5.42 -12.39
N ASP A 229 0.88 6.16 -13.43
CA ASP A 229 0.08 7.23 -14.05
C ASP A 229 -1.26 6.69 -14.60
N VAL A 230 -1.24 5.53 -15.27
CA VAL A 230 -2.47 4.88 -15.76
C VAL A 230 -3.42 4.58 -14.62
N TYR A 231 -2.92 4.00 -13.52
CA TYR A 231 -3.76 3.64 -12.38
C TYR A 231 -4.19 4.85 -11.54
N LEU A 232 -3.35 5.88 -11.42
CA LEU A 232 -3.74 7.13 -10.79
C LEU A 232 -4.88 7.79 -11.58
N ASN A 233 -4.75 7.86 -12.89
CA ASN A 233 -5.82 8.40 -13.74
C ASN A 233 -7.11 7.56 -13.61
N LYS A 234 -7.03 6.23 -13.58
CA LYS A 234 -8.20 5.37 -13.34
C LYS A 234 -8.85 5.63 -11.99
N LEU A 235 -8.04 5.83 -10.93
CA LEU A 235 -8.51 6.15 -9.59
C LEU A 235 -9.25 7.49 -9.57
N LEU A 236 -8.63 8.54 -10.13
CA LEU A 236 -9.20 9.88 -10.15
C LEU A 236 -10.46 9.95 -11.04
N CYS A 237 -10.45 9.32 -12.22
CA CYS A 237 -11.65 9.19 -13.06
C CYS A 237 -12.79 8.47 -12.32
N LEU A 238 -12.50 7.38 -11.59
CA LEU A 238 -13.50 6.66 -10.81
C LEU A 238 -14.14 7.56 -9.73
N ILE A 239 -13.37 8.45 -9.12
CA ILE A 239 -13.83 9.44 -8.15
C ILE A 239 -14.75 10.46 -8.84
N GLU A 240 -14.29 11.05 -9.94
CA GLU A 240 -15.05 12.05 -10.70
C GLU A 240 -16.35 11.49 -11.28
N GLU A 241 -16.33 10.29 -11.86
CA GLU A 241 -17.50 9.61 -12.43
C GLU A 241 -18.59 9.32 -11.39
N ASN A 242 -18.21 9.16 -10.13
CA ASN A 242 -19.14 8.94 -9.02
C ASN A 242 -19.49 10.23 -8.26
N ASN A 243 -19.01 11.40 -8.71
CA ASN A 243 -19.24 12.71 -8.08
C ASN A 243 -18.85 12.73 -6.60
N ILE A 244 -17.75 12.11 -6.23
CA ILE A 244 -17.23 12.05 -4.87
C ILE A 244 -16.31 13.26 -4.65
N ASN A 245 -16.48 13.98 -3.54
CA ASN A 245 -15.54 15.04 -3.17
C ASN A 245 -14.17 14.44 -2.84
N ALA A 246 -13.11 14.94 -3.45
CA ALA A 246 -11.80 14.36 -3.21
C ALA A 246 -10.67 15.38 -3.13
N VAL A 247 -9.69 15.04 -2.31
CA VAL A 247 -8.43 15.74 -2.20
C VAL A 247 -7.30 14.76 -2.51
N LEU A 248 -6.46 15.09 -3.48
CA LEU A 248 -5.15 14.47 -3.66
C LEU A 248 -4.15 15.26 -2.79
N ALA A 249 -3.93 14.76 -1.59
CA ALA A 249 -3.05 15.35 -0.59
C ALA A 249 -1.62 14.85 -0.72
N ILE A 250 -0.69 15.57 -0.13
CA ILE A 250 0.72 15.21 -0.08
C ILE A 250 1.11 15.01 1.38
N PRO A 251 1.69 13.85 1.74
CA PRO A 251 2.16 13.64 3.10
C PRO A 251 3.28 14.62 3.46
N PRO A 252 3.39 15.00 4.71
CA PRO A 252 4.44 15.89 5.16
C PRO A 252 5.81 15.22 5.05
N MET A 253 6.82 16.05 4.89
CA MET A 253 8.22 15.64 4.90
C MET A 253 8.94 16.35 6.06
N ASN A 254 9.85 15.66 6.71
CA ASN A 254 10.70 16.27 7.71
C ASN A 254 11.62 17.34 7.07
N GLU A 255 11.93 18.37 7.83
CA GLU A 255 12.70 19.51 7.33
C GLU A 255 14.07 19.11 6.79
N SER A 256 14.76 18.19 7.48
CA SER A 256 16.09 17.71 7.07
C SER A 256 16.04 17.00 5.71
N SER A 257 15.07 16.11 5.50
CA SER A 257 14.89 15.41 4.21
C SER A 257 14.46 16.37 3.11
N TYR A 258 13.52 17.28 3.39
CA TYR A 258 13.06 18.27 2.41
C TYR A 258 14.20 19.19 1.93
N ASN A 259 15.06 19.61 2.83
CA ASN A 259 16.21 20.45 2.50
C ASN A 259 17.25 19.71 1.64
N ASN A 260 17.32 18.39 1.76
CA ASN A 260 18.20 17.54 0.97
C ASN A 260 17.65 17.20 -0.43
N LEU A 261 16.36 17.47 -0.71
CA LEU A 261 15.79 17.23 -2.02
C LEU A 261 16.44 18.11 -3.07
N LYS A 262 16.81 17.51 -4.22
CA LYS A 262 17.29 18.25 -5.37
C LYS A 262 16.25 19.26 -5.88
N PRO A 263 16.61 20.51 -6.16
CA PRO A 263 15.66 21.47 -6.71
C PRO A 263 14.95 20.97 -7.96
N SER A 264 15.67 20.29 -8.87
CA SER A 264 15.10 19.71 -10.09
C SER A 264 14.00 18.69 -9.79
N TYR A 265 14.17 17.86 -8.74
CA TYR A 265 13.12 16.92 -8.32
C TYR A 265 11.86 17.65 -7.85
N LYS A 266 12.02 18.70 -7.02
CA LYS A 266 10.89 19.49 -6.52
C LYS A 266 10.13 20.15 -7.68
N ASP A 267 10.85 20.75 -8.63
CA ASP A 267 10.26 21.40 -9.79
C ASP A 267 9.49 20.41 -10.68
N ASP A 268 10.07 19.23 -10.93
CA ASP A 268 9.44 18.17 -11.71
C ASP A 268 8.18 17.63 -11.00
N PHE A 269 8.26 17.37 -9.69
CA PHE A 269 7.15 16.87 -8.91
C PHE A 269 6.00 17.87 -8.83
N TYR A 270 6.30 19.15 -8.57
CA TYR A 270 5.28 20.20 -8.53
C TYR A 270 4.64 20.45 -9.91
N SER A 271 5.42 20.35 -10.98
CA SER A 271 4.90 20.42 -12.34
C SER A 271 3.97 19.25 -12.64
N TYR A 272 4.33 18.04 -12.19
CA TYR A 272 3.51 16.85 -12.31
C TYR A 272 2.16 17.00 -11.60
N LEU A 273 2.15 17.47 -10.35
CA LEU A 273 0.92 17.73 -9.60
C LEU A 273 0.01 18.79 -10.24
N LYS A 274 0.61 19.85 -10.79
CA LYS A 274 -0.13 20.86 -11.54
C LYS A 274 -0.78 20.28 -12.80
N ASN A 275 -0.13 19.35 -13.48
CA ASN A 275 -0.70 18.65 -14.61
C ASN A 275 -1.88 17.77 -14.20
N ILE A 276 -1.77 17.04 -13.10
CA ILE A 276 -2.91 16.28 -12.52
C ILE A 276 -4.08 17.24 -12.23
N LYS A 277 -3.82 18.34 -11.52
CA LYS A 277 -4.86 19.34 -11.20
C LYS A 277 -5.56 19.89 -12.43
N SER A 278 -4.82 20.07 -13.53
CA SER A 278 -5.37 20.56 -14.79
C SER A 278 -6.19 19.50 -15.52
N SER A 279 -5.81 18.22 -15.39
CA SER A 279 -6.48 17.09 -16.04
C SER A 279 -7.70 16.59 -15.30
N HIS A 280 -7.78 16.83 -13.98
CA HIS A 280 -8.86 16.41 -13.10
C HIS A 280 -9.43 17.60 -12.33
N PRO A 281 -10.21 18.48 -12.98
CA PRO A 281 -10.71 19.70 -12.35
C PRO A 281 -11.73 19.46 -11.22
N GLY A 282 -12.31 18.26 -11.16
CA GLY A 282 -13.19 17.83 -10.07
C GLY A 282 -12.46 17.42 -8.79
N ILE A 283 -11.13 17.31 -8.83
CA ILE A 283 -10.30 16.88 -7.70
C ILE A 283 -9.52 18.08 -7.14
N SER A 284 -9.58 18.30 -5.83
CA SER A 284 -8.69 19.25 -5.17
C SER A 284 -7.29 18.64 -5.10
N VAL A 285 -6.28 19.27 -5.69
CA VAL A 285 -4.91 18.75 -5.74
C VAL A 285 -3.98 19.71 -5.03
N GLU A 286 -3.34 19.23 -3.95
CA GLU A 286 -2.22 19.92 -3.33
C GLU A 286 -1.02 19.93 -4.27
N THR A 287 -0.29 21.04 -4.29
CA THR A 287 0.82 21.23 -5.23
C THR A 287 2.15 21.56 -4.56
N LYS A 288 2.22 21.38 -3.25
CA LYS A 288 3.44 21.60 -2.46
C LYS A 288 3.54 20.54 -1.37
N ILE A 289 4.74 20.08 -1.10
CA ILE A 289 5.03 19.18 0.02
C ILE A 289 4.95 20.01 1.32
N PRO A 290 4.10 19.62 2.29
CA PRO A 290 4.12 20.19 3.64
C PRO A 290 5.44 19.86 4.33
N VAL A 291 5.99 20.77 5.10
CA VAL A 291 7.26 20.57 5.81
C VAL A 291 7.03 20.75 7.31
N TYR A 292 7.43 19.76 8.09
CA TYR A 292 7.32 19.75 9.54
C TYR A 292 8.70 19.57 10.17
N ASP A 293 8.84 20.12 11.40
CA ASP A 293 10.06 19.95 12.20
C ASP A 293 10.35 18.46 12.43
N ASP A 294 11.62 18.07 12.35
CA ASP A 294 12.12 16.70 12.50
C ASP A 294 11.61 16.02 13.79
N LYS A 295 11.34 16.77 14.84
CA LYS A 295 10.83 16.24 16.11
C LYS A 295 9.44 15.59 16.02
N TYR A 296 8.67 15.91 14.98
CA TYR A 296 7.34 15.35 14.74
C TYR A 296 7.38 14.02 13.97
N PHE A 297 8.57 13.50 13.67
CA PHE A 297 8.73 12.24 12.97
C PHE A 297 9.19 11.14 13.92
N GLY A 298 8.71 9.93 13.66
CA GLY A 298 9.10 8.71 14.36
C GLY A 298 10.21 7.95 13.67
N ASP A 299 10.29 8.09 12.34
CA ASP A 299 11.38 7.64 11.49
C ASP A 299 11.61 8.66 10.35
N SER A 300 12.41 8.34 9.34
CA SER A 300 12.70 9.27 8.24
C SER A 300 11.48 9.63 7.39
N SER A 301 10.41 8.87 7.47
CA SER A 301 9.29 8.93 6.52
C SER A 301 7.94 9.18 7.15
N HIS A 302 7.74 8.81 8.40
CA HIS A 302 6.43 8.78 9.05
C HIS A 302 6.39 9.70 10.26
N LEU A 303 5.28 10.41 10.42
CA LEU A 303 5.04 11.20 11.61
C LEU A 303 4.95 10.30 12.85
N ASN A 304 5.43 10.79 13.98
CA ASN A 304 5.09 10.23 15.28
C ASN A 304 3.67 10.63 15.68
N ASN A 305 3.16 10.11 16.79
CA ASN A 305 1.78 10.36 17.21
C ASN A 305 1.46 11.85 17.38
N GLU A 306 2.40 12.64 17.89
CA GLU A 306 2.23 14.09 18.06
C GLU A 306 2.16 14.80 16.71
N GLY A 307 3.06 14.41 15.79
CA GLY A 307 3.08 14.92 14.42
C GLY A 307 1.82 14.56 13.63
N ALA A 308 1.34 13.32 13.76
CA ALA A 308 0.13 12.85 13.09
C ALA A 308 -1.12 13.62 13.56
N LEU A 309 -1.27 13.84 14.86
CA LEU A 309 -2.36 14.66 15.40
C LEU A 309 -2.28 16.10 14.91
N LEU A 310 -1.07 16.69 14.90
CA LEU A 310 -0.86 18.06 14.41
C LEU A 310 -1.22 18.16 12.92
N PHE A 311 -0.67 17.25 12.09
CA PHE A 311 -0.92 17.26 10.66
C PHE A 311 -2.41 17.02 10.33
N THR A 312 -3.06 16.08 11.01
CA THR A 312 -4.50 15.82 10.81
C THR A 312 -5.32 17.08 11.13
N LYS A 313 -4.98 17.79 12.18
CA LYS A 313 -5.66 19.03 12.56
C LYS A 313 -5.45 20.14 11.52
N ASP A 314 -4.20 20.37 11.12
CA ASP A 314 -3.86 21.31 10.06
C ASP A 314 -4.58 20.96 8.74
N TYR A 315 -4.69 19.67 8.43
CA TYR A 315 -5.40 19.19 7.25
C TYR A 315 -6.90 19.54 7.31
N ILE A 316 -7.56 19.24 8.42
CA ILE A 316 -9.00 19.54 8.63
C ILE A 316 -9.28 21.05 8.59
N GLU A 317 -8.41 21.88 9.14
CA GLU A 317 -8.56 23.34 9.14
C GLU A 317 -8.41 23.97 7.74
N ASN A 318 -7.72 23.29 6.80
CA ASN A 318 -7.43 23.80 5.46
C ASN A 318 -8.33 23.22 4.36
N HIS A 319 -9.13 22.19 4.65
CA HIS A 319 -10.01 21.51 3.70
C HIS A 319 -11.43 21.37 4.19
#